data_961f2e12b3a92ba6aed4369d913c652e
#
_entry.id   961f2e12b3a92ba6aed4369d913c652e
#
_cell.length_a   1.000
_cell.length_b   1.000
_cell.length_c   1.000
_cell.angle_alpha   90.00
_cell.angle_beta   90.00
_cell.angle_gamma   90.00
#
_symmetry.space_group_name_H-M   'P 1'
#
loop_
_entity.id
_entity.type
_entity.pdbx_description
1 polymer ?
#
loop_
_entity_poly.entity_id
_entity_poly.type
_entity_poly.pdbx_seq_one_letter_code
_entity_poly.pdbx_strand_id
1 'polypeptide(L)'
;MRGLFTSAGLCALAALGLAWPTCASAQVDDVLGPQAFDGTIDLRASVAGGETSWLDGGFGKLRYGGNAGDSEAHAQVASADIAWKPQFSFALSGLVSVTHQAGQSTGVDLNEAFLSYRSGPAPTRFSARAGVLWPPISEEHAGSTWQVTDTITPSAVNSWVGEEVKVLAFEGKVEHRFADQTLALTGAVFKHDDMAGTLLTYRGWALHDVRMTVWGHFPLPQLSASVSPYQAPITNPFWERDGRAGYYARIDWQTPGPVSVNLFRYDNRGDRVSTYQMQTPWRTRFWNAGAMAALGARTVAKAQVLWGNTLVGPDTPYGIPADVDFAAAYLLLSRELGGGKVTARGDWFKVHDNSFVASDNNNEHGWATTLAYKHPLTHFADAIVELLHVESNRPARVTLGAIAAEQNQTQLQTSLRLGF
;
A
#
# COMPACT_ATOMS: atom_id res chain seq x y z
N MET A 1 12.14 39.00 -19.20
CA MET A 1 12.68 38.35 -20.41
C MET A 1 12.00 37.03 -20.55
N ARG A 2 11.36 36.78 -21.69
CA ARG A 2 10.58 35.59 -22.00
C ARG A 2 11.53 34.48 -22.39
N GLY A 3 11.39 33.28 -21.80
CA GLY A 3 12.14 32.08 -22.13
C GLY A 3 11.18 30.92 -22.43
N LEU A 4 11.23 30.49 -23.68
CA LEU A 4 10.37 29.50 -24.34
C LEU A 4 10.36 28.13 -23.65
N PHE A 5 9.15 27.61 -23.47
CA PHE A 5 8.93 26.17 -23.27
C PHE A 5 9.07 25.47 -24.62
N THR A 6 10.07 24.62 -24.75
CA THR A 6 10.20 23.71 -25.88
C THR A 6 9.47 22.40 -25.57
N SER A 7 8.40 22.19 -26.32
CA SER A 7 7.66 20.94 -26.45
C SER A 7 8.51 19.91 -27.22
N ALA A 8 8.99 18.88 -26.54
CA ALA A 8 9.54 17.68 -27.18
C ALA A 8 9.25 16.45 -26.29
N GLY A 9 8.24 15.69 -26.64
CA GLY A 9 7.92 14.44 -25.93
C GLY A 9 6.65 13.71 -26.35
N LEU A 10 6.15 13.94 -27.54
CA LEU A 10 4.97 13.23 -28.05
C LEU A 10 5.25 12.66 -29.45
N CYS A 11 6.09 11.64 -29.57
CA CYS A 11 6.22 10.85 -30.79
C CYS A 11 6.95 9.53 -30.51
N ALA A 12 6.26 8.54 -29.94
CA ALA A 12 6.66 7.12 -30.01
C ALA A 12 5.45 6.20 -29.71
N LEU A 13 4.37 6.37 -30.47
CA LEU A 13 3.22 5.45 -30.46
C LEU A 13 2.68 5.29 -31.89
N ALA A 14 3.54 4.80 -32.77
CA ALA A 14 3.11 4.41 -34.12
C ALA A 14 4.00 3.30 -34.63
N ALA A 15 3.63 2.05 -34.39
CA ALA A 15 3.86 0.87 -35.25
C ALA A 15 3.51 -0.43 -34.47
N LEU A 16 2.25 -0.63 -34.13
CA LEU A 16 1.67 -1.97 -34.03
C LEU A 16 0.36 -1.90 -34.79
N GLY A 17 0.38 -2.45 -36.02
CA GLY A 17 -0.81 -2.60 -36.84
C GLY A 17 -1.79 -3.58 -36.18
N LEU A 18 -2.55 -3.11 -35.21
CA LEU A 18 -3.69 -3.80 -34.63
C LEU A 18 -4.89 -3.49 -35.54
N ALA A 19 -5.42 -4.52 -36.19
CA ALA A 19 -6.73 -4.46 -36.80
C ALA A 19 -7.72 -3.95 -35.73
N TRP A 20 -8.30 -2.78 -35.96
CA TRP A 20 -9.29 -2.18 -35.09
C TRP A 20 -10.56 -3.03 -35.19
N PRO A 21 -10.99 -3.74 -34.14
CA PRO A 21 -12.33 -4.30 -34.14
C PRO A 21 -13.31 -3.12 -34.21
N THR A 22 -14.34 -3.25 -35.00
CA THR A 22 -15.48 -2.31 -35.05
C THR A 22 -15.93 -2.06 -33.63
N CYS A 23 -15.68 -0.86 -33.10
CA CYS A 23 -16.07 -0.46 -31.77
C CYS A 23 -17.60 -0.50 -31.67
N ALA A 24 -18.14 -1.47 -30.92
CA ALA A 24 -19.43 -1.25 -30.29
C ALA A 24 -19.28 -0.01 -29.39
N SER A 25 -19.96 1.07 -29.70
CA SER A 25 -19.95 2.30 -28.89
C SER A 25 -20.49 1.96 -27.49
N ALA A 26 -19.76 2.35 -26.44
CA ALA A 26 -20.27 2.28 -25.08
C ALA A 26 -21.60 3.05 -24.99
N GLN A 27 -22.59 2.48 -24.31
CA GLN A 27 -23.80 3.21 -23.98
C GLN A 27 -23.49 4.27 -22.93
N VAL A 28 -24.25 5.35 -22.88
CA VAL A 28 -24.05 6.41 -21.87
C VAL A 28 -24.10 5.82 -20.45
N ASP A 29 -24.96 4.83 -20.23
CA ASP A 29 -25.12 4.13 -18.95
C ASP A 29 -23.86 3.33 -18.55
N ASP A 30 -23.05 2.85 -19.51
CA ASP A 30 -21.79 2.15 -19.23
C ASP A 30 -20.69 3.10 -18.76
N VAL A 31 -20.82 4.39 -19.06
CA VAL A 31 -19.84 5.42 -18.72
C VAL A 31 -20.28 6.28 -17.54
N LEU A 32 -21.56 6.69 -17.50
CA LEU A 32 -22.09 7.66 -16.54
C LEU A 32 -23.31 7.14 -15.75
N GLY A 33 -23.79 5.91 -15.99
CA GLY A 33 -24.87 5.30 -15.23
C GLY A 33 -24.45 4.98 -13.77
N PRO A 34 -25.41 4.74 -12.88
CA PRO A 34 -25.14 4.44 -11.48
C PRO A 34 -24.13 3.29 -11.27
N GLN A 35 -24.17 2.26 -12.13
CA GLN A 35 -23.25 1.11 -12.09
C GLN A 35 -21.78 1.48 -12.39
N ALA A 36 -21.53 2.65 -12.99
CA ALA A 36 -20.18 3.15 -13.22
C ALA A 36 -19.56 3.78 -11.97
N PHE A 37 -20.29 3.90 -10.89
CA PHE A 37 -19.81 4.49 -9.65
C PHE A 37 -19.86 3.49 -8.50
N ASP A 38 -18.83 3.51 -7.66
CA ASP A 38 -18.83 2.89 -6.34
C ASP A 38 -18.46 3.97 -5.32
N GLY A 39 -18.98 3.85 -4.11
CA GLY A 39 -18.56 4.71 -3.01
C GLY A 39 -18.50 3.94 -1.70
N THR A 40 -17.67 4.41 -0.78
CA THR A 40 -17.53 3.85 0.54
C THR A 40 -17.36 4.97 1.56
N ILE A 41 -18.07 4.87 2.71
CA ILE A 41 -17.86 5.74 3.87
C ILE A 41 -17.58 4.83 5.06
N ASP A 42 -16.48 5.06 5.77
CA ASP A 42 -16.10 4.35 7.01
C ASP A 42 -16.25 5.29 8.20
N LEU A 43 -17.29 5.05 9.02
CA LEU A 43 -17.51 5.72 10.28
C LEU A 43 -16.83 4.90 11.37
N ARG A 44 -15.87 5.49 12.07
CA ARG A 44 -15.00 4.76 13.01
C ARG A 44 -15.04 5.35 14.41
N ALA A 45 -15.11 4.47 15.40
CA ALA A 45 -14.78 4.77 16.79
C ALA A 45 -13.64 3.85 17.24
N SER A 46 -12.67 4.38 17.98
CA SER A 46 -11.54 3.62 18.48
C SER A 46 -11.14 4.09 19.87
N VAL A 47 -10.57 3.16 20.66
CA VAL A 47 -9.82 3.45 21.88
C VAL A 47 -8.45 2.82 21.71
N ALA A 48 -7.41 3.64 21.79
CA ALA A 48 -6.03 3.22 21.64
C ALA A 48 -5.20 3.64 22.86
N GLY A 49 -4.38 2.72 23.34
CA GLY A 49 -3.43 2.98 24.44
C GLY A 49 -1.98 3.00 23.93
N GLY A 50 -1.06 3.35 24.83
CA GLY A 50 0.37 3.36 24.55
C GLY A 50 0.88 4.68 23.98
N GLU A 51 1.82 4.61 23.07
CA GLU A 51 2.55 5.75 22.50
C GLU A 51 1.67 6.56 21.52
N THR A 52 2.00 7.85 21.39
CA THR A 52 1.39 8.76 20.41
C THR A 52 1.56 8.21 18.99
N SER A 53 0.50 8.31 18.17
CA SER A 53 0.51 7.84 16.78
C SER A 53 1.64 8.46 15.97
N TRP A 54 2.19 7.68 15.04
CA TRP A 54 3.15 8.20 14.07
C TRP A 54 2.54 9.28 13.15
N LEU A 55 1.24 9.25 12.91
CA LEU A 55 0.53 10.30 12.16
C LEU A 55 0.54 11.66 12.88
N ASP A 56 0.69 11.65 14.19
CA ASP A 56 0.82 12.84 15.03
C ASP A 56 2.29 13.14 15.38
N GLY A 57 3.23 12.54 14.63
CA GLY A 57 4.68 12.72 14.81
C GLY A 57 5.29 11.94 15.98
N GLY A 58 4.54 11.02 16.59
CA GLY A 58 5.00 10.13 17.66
C GLY A 58 5.75 8.89 17.13
N PHE A 59 6.06 7.97 18.03
CA PHE A 59 6.73 6.70 17.72
C PHE A 59 5.80 5.48 17.80
N GLY A 60 4.49 5.71 17.93
CA GLY A 60 3.46 4.67 17.93
C GLY A 60 3.38 3.94 16.59
N LYS A 61 2.90 2.70 16.62
CA LYS A 61 2.81 1.81 15.46
C LYS A 61 1.45 1.80 14.79
N LEU A 62 0.43 2.34 15.47
CA LEU A 62 -0.95 2.30 15.02
C LEU A 62 -1.39 3.66 14.45
N ARG A 63 -2.47 3.63 13.67
CA ARG A 63 -3.13 4.85 13.16
C ARG A 63 -3.58 5.77 14.29
N TYR A 64 -4.10 5.20 15.37
CA TYR A 64 -4.48 5.91 16.58
C TYR A 64 -3.52 5.55 17.70
N GLY A 65 -3.18 6.51 18.54
CA GLY A 65 -2.29 6.32 19.68
C GLY A 65 -2.96 6.74 20.98
N GLY A 66 -2.27 6.49 22.09
CA GLY A 66 -2.56 7.08 23.37
C GLY A 66 -1.87 8.45 23.53
N ASN A 67 -2.03 9.02 24.71
CA ASN A 67 -1.36 10.26 25.10
C ASN A 67 -0.51 10.02 26.35
N ALA A 68 0.83 10.04 26.19
CA ALA A 68 1.79 9.84 27.27
C ALA A 68 1.55 8.56 28.12
N GLY A 69 1.07 7.48 27.45
CA GLY A 69 0.77 6.20 28.10
C GLY A 69 -0.69 5.98 28.47
N ASP A 70 -1.50 7.04 28.50
CA ASP A 70 -2.95 6.93 28.73
C ASP A 70 -3.68 6.52 27.45
N SER A 71 -4.83 5.87 27.61
CA SER A 71 -5.69 5.51 26.47
C SER A 71 -6.49 6.72 26.01
N GLU A 72 -6.60 6.89 24.68
CA GLU A 72 -7.35 7.95 24.04
C GLU A 72 -8.47 7.38 23.16
N ALA A 73 -9.63 8.06 23.19
CA ALA A 73 -10.79 7.69 22.38
C ALA A 73 -10.95 8.63 21.18
N HIS A 74 -11.20 8.06 20.02
CA HIS A 74 -11.42 8.79 18.76
C HIS A 74 -12.75 8.36 18.13
N ALA A 75 -13.48 9.31 17.55
CA ALA A 75 -14.69 9.04 16.75
C ALA A 75 -14.71 9.99 15.57
N GLN A 76 -14.73 9.44 14.35
CA GLN A 76 -14.60 10.24 13.12
C GLN A 76 -15.04 9.48 11.86
N VAL A 77 -15.15 10.22 10.75
CA VAL A 77 -15.14 9.63 9.41
C VAL A 77 -13.71 9.21 9.10
N ALA A 78 -13.42 7.91 9.16
CA ALA A 78 -12.07 7.41 8.92
C ALA A 78 -11.67 7.52 7.45
N SER A 79 -12.62 7.26 6.52
CA SER A 79 -12.47 7.54 5.10
C SER A 79 -13.83 7.76 4.42
N ALA A 80 -13.80 8.49 3.30
CA ALA A 80 -14.89 8.61 2.35
C ALA A 80 -14.28 8.54 0.94
N ASP A 81 -14.75 7.57 0.15
CA ASP A 81 -14.17 7.20 -1.14
C ASP A 81 -15.24 7.21 -2.22
N ILE A 82 -14.89 7.68 -3.41
CA ILE A 82 -15.70 7.57 -4.62
C ILE A 82 -14.81 7.06 -5.74
N ALA A 83 -15.30 6.07 -6.49
CA ALA A 83 -14.66 5.52 -7.67
C ALA A 83 -15.59 5.61 -8.88
N TRP A 84 -15.09 6.13 -9.99
CA TRP A 84 -15.71 6.10 -11.30
C TRP A 84 -15.04 5.03 -12.16
N LYS A 85 -15.84 4.09 -12.69
CA LYS A 85 -15.41 2.90 -13.43
C LYS A 85 -16.02 2.88 -14.84
N PRO A 86 -15.64 3.81 -15.73
CA PRO A 86 -16.20 3.87 -17.07
C PRO A 86 -15.85 2.63 -17.89
N GLN A 87 -16.86 2.06 -18.57
CA GLN A 87 -16.66 1.01 -19.55
C GLN A 87 -16.83 1.62 -20.95
N PHE A 88 -15.72 1.88 -21.65
CA PHE A 88 -15.73 2.53 -22.96
C PHE A 88 -16.03 1.55 -24.11
N SER A 89 -15.66 0.27 -23.91
CA SER A 89 -15.95 -0.82 -24.84
C SER A 89 -15.80 -2.15 -24.11
N PHE A 90 -16.08 -3.26 -24.77
CA PHE A 90 -15.83 -4.60 -24.23
C PHE A 90 -14.36 -4.78 -23.76
N ALA A 91 -13.40 -4.17 -24.46
CA ALA A 91 -11.98 -4.33 -24.19
C ALA A 91 -11.36 -3.18 -23.38
N LEU A 92 -11.98 -1.99 -23.35
CA LEU A 92 -11.40 -0.78 -22.74
C LEU A 92 -12.28 -0.25 -21.63
N SER A 93 -11.70 -0.09 -20.46
CA SER A 93 -12.32 0.50 -19.27
C SER A 93 -11.35 1.46 -18.58
N GLY A 94 -11.85 2.17 -17.55
CA GLY A 94 -11.03 3.02 -16.71
C GLY A 94 -11.40 2.88 -15.24
N LEU A 95 -10.56 3.45 -14.40
CA LEU A 95 -10.84 3.70 -12.98
C LEU A 95 -10.30 5.07 -12.63
N VAL A 96 -11.12 5.89 -11.96
CA VAL A 96 -10.68 7.10 -11.25
C VAL A 96 -11.27 7.03 -9.86
N SER A 97 -10.44 6.99 -8.85
CA SER A 97 -10.86 6.91 -7.44
C SER A 97 -10.25 8.07 -6.65
N VAL A 98 -11.10 8.77 -5.91
CA VAL A 98 -10.72 9.86 -5.01
C VAL A 98 -11.09 9.49 -3.58
N THR A 99 -10.32 9.99 -2.62
CA THR A 99 -10.47 9.67 -1.21
C THR A 99 -10.31 10.91 -0.32
N HIS A 100 -11.06 10.92 0.77
CA HIS A 100 -10.79 11.72 1.95
C HIS A 100 -10.53 10.76 3.11
N GLN A 101 -9.48 10.98 3.88
CA GLN A 101 -9.15 10.16 5.05
C GLN A 101 -8.78 11.05 6.23
N ALA A 102 -9.24 10.70 7.43
CA ALA A 102 -8.75 11.34 8.64
C ALA A 102 -7.23 11.10 8.80
N GLY A 103 -6.49 12.17 9.06
CA GLY A 103 -5.02 12.16 9.09
C GLY A 103 -4.36 12.40 7.73
N GLN A 104 -5.15 12.56 6.64
CA GLN A 104 -4.64 12.96 5.33
C GLN A 104 -4.24 14.43 5.31
N SER A 105 -3.10 14.74 4.70
CA SER A 105 -2.59 16.14 4.61
C SER A 105 -3.33 17.00 3.60
N THR A 106 -4.09 16.39 2.69
CA THR A 106 -4.96 17.06 1.70
C THR A 106 -6.44 16.85 2.04
N GLY A 107 -7.34 17.68 1.54
CA GLY A 107 -8.78 17.52 1.80
C GLY A 107 -9.35 16.26 1.11
N VAL A 108 -9.59 16.36 -0.22
CA VAL A 108 -9.93 15.23 -1.09
C VAL A 108 -8.79 15.09 -2.08
N ASP A 109 -8.36 13.87 -2.36
CA ASP A 109 -7.18 13.62 -3.18
C ASP A 109 -7.34 12.37 -4.04
N LEU A 110 -6.54 12.28 -5.09
CA LEU A 110 -6.55 11.16 -6.03
C LEU A 110 -5.92 9.91 -5.38
N ASN A 111 -6.70 8.83 -5.35
CA ASN A 111 -6.20 7.53 -4.92
C ASN A 111 -5.64 6.73 -6.11
N GLU A 112 -6.43 6.52 -7.17
CA GLU A 112 -6.01 5.85 -8.41
C GLU A 112 -6.61 6.53 -9.63
N ALA A 113 -5.90 6.47 -10.77
CA ALA A 113 -6.44 6.88 -12.07
C ALA A 113 -5.71 6.12 -13.18
N PHE A 114 -6.37 5.17 -13.83
CA PHE A 114 -5.78 4.40 -14.92
C PHE A 114 -6.79 3.97 -15.97
N LEU A 115 -6.29 3.75 -17.19
CA LEU A 115 -7.00 3.03 -18.24
C LEU A 115 -6.60 1.55 -18.19
N SER A 116 -7.54 0.68 -18.50
CA SER A 116 -7.37 -0.77 -18.53
C SER A 116 -7.85 -1.35 -19.87
N TYR A 117 -7.00 -2.15 -20.48
CA TYR A 117 -7.31 -2.96 -21.65
C TYR A 117 -7.38 -4.43 -21.27
N ARG A 118 -8.32 -5.16 -21.88
CA ARG A 118 -8.48 -6.61 -21.72
C ARG A 118 -8.83 -7.25 -23.05
N SER A 119 -8.08 -8.28 -23.44
CA SER A 119 -8.41 -9.09 -24.63
C SER A 119 -9.72 -9.86 -24.41
N GLY A 120 -10.30 -10.34 -25.53
CA GLY A 120 -11.46 -11.22 -25.49
C GLY A 120 -11.20 -12.55 -24.75
N PRO A 121 -12.28 -13.30 -24.47
CA PRO A 121 -12.18 -14.60 -23.82
C PRO A 121 -11.43 -15.60 -24.69
N ALA A 122 -10.33 -16.14 -24.15
CA ALA A 122 -9.47 -17.15 -24.78
C ALA A 122 -8.71 -17.90 -23.68
N PRO A 123 -8.15 -19.10 -23.93
CA PRO A 123 -7.28 -19.76 -22.97
C PRO A 123 -6.07 -18.91 -22.56
N THR A 124 -5.52 -18.13 -23.50
CA THR A 124 -4.51 -17.10 -23.21
C THR A 124 -5.15 -15.72 -23.31
N ARG A 125 -5.06 -14.94 -22.23
CA ARG A 125 -5.59 -13.58 -22.15
C ARG A 125 -4.47 -12.59 -21.93
N PHE A 126 -4.66 -11.41 -22.51
CA PHE A 126 -3.78 -10.27 -22.31
C PHE A 126 -4.55 -9.13 -21.66
N SER A 127 -3.94 -8.47 -20.71
CA SER A 127 -4.44 -7.22 -20.16
C SER A 127 -3.31 -6.23 -19.95
N ALA A 128 -3.67 -4.94 -19.94
CA ALA A 128 -2.71 -3.87 -19.66
C ALA A 128 -3.41 -2.78 -18.83
N ARG A 129 -2.66 -2.10 -17.97
CA ARG A 129 -3.10 -0.90 -17.24
C ARG A 129 -2.07 0.21 -17.45
N ALA A 130 -2.53 1.45 -17.55
CA ALA A 130 -1.65 2.62 -17.66
C ALA A 130 -2.21 3.79 -16.84
N GLY A 131 -1.43 4.30 -15.90
CA GLY A 131 -1.80 5.40 -15.02
C GLY A 131 -1.29 5.25 -13.60
N VAL A 132 -1.91 5.98 -12.68
CA VAL A 132 -1.64 5.90 -11.23
C VAL A 132 -2.37 4.70 -10.66
N LEU A 133 -1.62 3.76 -10.10
CA LEU A 133 -2.18 2.50 -9.62
C LEU A 133 -1.37 1.93 -8.43
N TRP A 134 -2.01 1.07 -7.68
CA TRP A 134 -1.35 0.19 -6.72
C TRP A 134 -0.75 -1.01 -7.47
N PRO A 135 0.57 -1.31 -7.28
CA PRO A 135 1.13 -2.58 -7.75
C PRO A 135 0.34 -3.77 -7.17
N PRO A 136 0.19 -4.86 -7.91
CA PRO A 136 -0.61 -6.01 -7.47
C PRO A 136 0.16 -6.84 -6.43
N ILE A 137 0.38 -6.30 -5.22
CA ILE A 137 1.14 -6.96 -4.16
C ILE A 137 0.21 -7.43 -3.04
N SER A 138 -0.70 -6.56 -2.58
CA SER A 138 -1.55 -6.83 -1.43
C SER A 138 -2.55 -7.95 -1.68
N GLU A 139 -2.63 -8.90 -0.73
CA GLU A 139 -3.66 -9.94 -0.68
C GLU A 139 -4.84 -9.57 0.25
N GLU A 140 -4.81 -8.38 0.86
CA GLU A 140 -5.84 -7.93 1.81
C GLU A 140 -6.75 -6.85 1.22
N HIS A 141 -6.29 -6.08 0.21
CA HIS A 141 -7.06 -5.02 -0.42
C HIS A 141 -7.83 -5.50 -1.64
N ALA A 142 -9.02 -4.96 -1.83
CA ALA A 142 -9.85 -5.24 -3.01
C ALA A 142 -10.82 -4.10 -3.33
N GLY A 143 -11.44 -4.19 -4.51
CA GLY A 143 -12.47 -3.26 -4.99
C GLY A 143 -11.89 -1.97 -5.59
N SER A 144 -12.79 -1.19 -6.18
CA SER A 144 -12.47 0.07 -6.85
C SER A 144 -12.08 1.20 -5.90
N THR A 145 -12.45 1.08 -4.63
CA THR A 145 -12.08 1.99 -3.54
C THR A 145 -10.91 1.46 -2.71
N TRP A 146 -10.26 0.35 -3.13
CA TRP A 146 -9.07 -0.22 -2.51
C TRP A 146 -9.21 -0.45 -0.99
N GLN A 147 -10.24 -1.21 -0.60
CA GLN A 147 -10.56 -1.46 0.81
C GLN A 147 -9.97 -2.76 1.34
N VAL A 148 -9.56 -2.77 2.60
CA VAL A 148 -9.23 -3.99 3.35
C VAL A 148 -10.50 -4.82 3.57
N THR A 149 -10.45 -6.13 3.27
CA THR A 149 -11.65 -6.96 3.15
C THR A 149 -12.00 -7.77 4.39
N ASP A 150 -11.00 -8.21 5.15
CA ASP A 150 -11.16 -9.17 6.25
C ASP A 150 -11.04 -8.54 7.64
N THR A 151 -10.36 -7.42 7.74
CA THR A 151 -10.08 -6.64 8.95
C THR A 151 -10.36 -5.16 8.70
N ILE A 152 -10.18 -4.31 9.71
CA ILE A 152 -10.13 -2.86 9.54
C ILE A 152 -8.71 -2.47 9.14
N THR A 153 -7.73 -2.87 9.94
CA THR A 153 -6.31 -2.56 9.75
C THR A 153 -5.64 -3.70 8.96
N PRO A 154 -4.93 -3.42 7.86
CA PRO A 154 -4.16 -4.43 7.15
C PRO A 154 -2.96 -4.92 7.97
N SER A 155 -2.32 -6.00 7.52
CA SER A 155 -1.07 -6.52 8.09
C SER A 155 0.07 -5.49 8.01
N ALA A 156 1.14 -5.69 8.76
CA ALA A 156 2.35 -4.88 8.65
C ALA A 156 2.89 -4.84 7.22
N VAL A 157 2.85 -5.97 6.49
CA VAL A 157 3.21 -6.04 5.06
C VAL A 157 2.32 -5.10 4.24
N ASN A 158 1.00 -5.20 4.39
CA ASN A 158 0.06 -4.48 3.53
C ASN A 158 -0.25 -3.07 3.99
N SER A 159 0.05 -2.70 5.24
CA SER A 159 0.14 -1.30 5.68
C SER A 159 1.25 -0.53 4.95
N TRP A 160 2.28 -1.23 4.46
CA TRP A 160 3.30 -0.60 3.62
C TRP A 160 2.97 -0.75 2.13
N VAL A 161 2.94 -1.99 1.59
CA VAL A 161 2.80 -2.17 0.13
C VAL A 161 1.39 -1.92 -0.39
N GLY A 162 0.38 -1.95 0.45
CA GLY A 162 -1.02 -1.67 0.08
C GLY A 162 -1.48 -0.25 0.39
N GLU A 163 -0.76 0.47 1.27
CA GLU A 163 -1.15 1.82 1.70
C GLU A 163 -0.13 2.90 1.31
N GLU A 164 1.15 2.54 1.08
CA GLU A 164 2.22 3.52 0.87
C GLU A 164 2.96 3.37 -0.46
N VAL A 165 3.01 2.16 -1.06
CA VAL A 165 3.72 1.90 -2.33
C VAL A 165 2.77 2.05 -3.51
N LYS A 166 2.77 3.23 -4.14
CA LYS A 166 1.93 3.60 -5.29
C LYS A 166 2.79 4.12 -6.43
N VAL A 167 2.43 3.82 -7.68
CA VAL A 167 3.25 4.13 -8.85
C VAL A 167 2.45 4.75 -9.99
N LEU A 168 3.12 5.50 -10.86
CA LEU A 168 2.66 5.82 -12.20
C LEU A 168 3.25 4.80 -13.16
N ALA A 169 2.45 3.86 -13.65
CA ALA A 169 2.96 2.70 -14.37
C ALA A 169 2.29 2.44 -15.72
N PHE A 170 3.03 1.73 -16.56
CA PHE A 170 2.48 0.90 -17.62
C PHE A 170 2.73 -0.56 -17.23
N GLU A 171 1.65 -1.30 -17.03
CA GLU A 171 1.63 -2.71 -16.63
C GLU A 171 1.04 -3.56 -17.73
N GLY A 172 1.65 -4.71 -17.99
CA GLY A 172 1.12 -5.75 -18.87
C GLY A 172 1.02 -7.08 -18.16
N LYS A 173 -0.04 -7.83 -18.42
CA LYS A 173 -0.27 -9.17 -17.87
C LYS A 173 -0.63 -10.14 -18.98
N VAL A 174 -0.01 -11.32 -18.93
CA VAL A 174 -0.40 -12.50 -19.73
C VAL A 174 -0.88 -13.56 -18.75
N GLU A 175 -2.05 -14.11 -19.01
CA GLU A 175 -2.64 -15.20 -18.24
C GLU A 175 -2.97 -16.36 -19.17
N HIS A 176 -2.53 -17.56 -18.81
CA HIS A 176 -2.87 -18.78 -19.54
C HIS A 176 -3.59 -19.77 -18.63
N ARG A 177 -4.76 -20.21 -19.08
CA ARG A 177 -5.58 -21.20 -18.41
C ARG A 177 -5.36 -22.57 -19.05
N PHE A 178 -4.81 -23.47 -18.27
CA PHE A 178 -4.79 -24.90 -18.57
C PHE A 178 -6.15 -25.53 -18.19
N ALA A 179 -6.25 -26.85 -18.21
CA ALA A 179 -7.53 -27.51 -17.90
C ALA A 179 -8.09 -27.14 -16.53
N ASP A 180 -7.28 -27.18 -15.49
CA ASP A 180 -7.64 -27.04 -14.08
C ASP A 180 -6.78 -26.07 -13.28
N GLN A 181 -5.87 -25.36 -13.95
CA GLN A 181 -4.96 -24.41 -13.32
C GLN A 181 -4.75 -23.17 -14.20
N THR A 182 -4.32 -22.08 -13.57
CA THR A 182 -4.03 -20.83 -14.27
C THR A 182 -2.64 -20.33 -13.88
N LEU A 183 -1.84 -19.98 -14.87
CA LEU A 183 -0.55 -19.30 -14.69
C LEU A 183 -0.66 -17.89 -15.27
N ALA A 184 -0.19 -16.88 -14.52
CA ALA A 184 -0.11 -15.52 -15.02
C ALA A 184 1.27 -14.92 -14.78
N LEU A 185 1.69 -14.07 -15.70
CA LEU A 185 2.90 -13.27 -15.61
C LEU A 185 2.51 -11.79 -15.78
N THR A 186 2.86 -10.96 -14.83
CA THR A 186 2.67 -9.51 -14.85
C THR A 186 4.03 -8.83 -14.84
N GLY A 187 4.20 -7.78 -15.63
CA GLY A 187 5.38 -6.94 -15.63
C GLY A 187 5.01 -5.48 -15.83
N ALA A 188 5.75 -4.58 -15.20
CA ALA A 188 5.54 -3.15 -15.35
C ALA A 188 6.84 -2.36 -15.37
N VAL A 189 6.77 -1.20 -16.02
CA VAL A 189 7.73 -0.11 -15.89
C VAL A 189 6.99 1.06 -15.28
N PHE A 190 7.59 1.71 -14.29
CA PHE A 190 6.94 2.78 -13.55
C PHE A 190 7.88 3.94 -13.23
N LYS A 191 7.29 5.05 -12.86
CA LYS A 191 7.89 6.23 -12.24
C LYS A 191 7.12 6.59 -10.98
N HIS A 192 7.63 7.56 -10.26
CA HIS A 192 7.18 7.91 -8.92
C HIS A 192 7.53 6.82 -7.89
N ASP A 193 7.18 7.03 -6.62
CA ASP A 193 7.57 6.18 -5.51
C ASP A 193 9.10 6.21 -5.19
N ASP A 194 9.73 7.36 -5.44
CA ASP A 194 11.15 7.57 -5.11
C ASP A 194 11.40 7.59 -3.60
N MET A 195 10.36 7.90 -2.80
CA MET A 195 10.45 8.00 -1.35
C MET A 195 10.01 6.73 -0.60
N ALA A 196 9.82 5.59 -1.28
CA ALA A 196 9.26 4.36 -0.69
C ALA A 196 10.00 3.87 0.57
N GLY A 197 11.31 4.10 0.67
CA GLY A 197 12.11 3.68 1.82
C GLY A 197 12.06 4.61 3.04
N THR A 198 11.60 5.85 2.89
CA THR A 198 11.70 6.89 3.93
C THR A 198 10.97 6.49 5.21
N LEU A 199 9.70 6.07 5.08
CA LEU A 199 8.88 5.69 6.24
C LEU A 199 9.42 4.44 6.93
N LEU A 200 9.79 3.40 6.18
CA LEU A 200 10.37 2.18 6.75
C LEU A 200 11.66 2.48 7.53
N THR A 201 12.48 3.41 7.07
CA THR A 201 13.70 3.78 7.77
C THR A 201 13.41 4.59 9.02
N TYR A 202 12.71 5.73 8.90
CA TYR A 202 12.61 6.67 10.02
C TYR A 202 11.45 6.37 10.99
N ARG A 203 10.34 5.80 10.51
CA ARG A 203 9.22 5.35 11.35
C ARG A 203 9.32 3.86 11.73
N GLY A 204 9.87 3.04 10.84
CA GLY A 204 9.81 1.58 10.89
C GLY A 204 8.48 1.04 10.37
N TRP A 205 8.19 -0.23 10.64
CA TRP A 205 6.91 -0.84 10.33
C TRP A 205 5.78 -0.19 11.13
N ALA A 206 4.59 -0.13 10.54
CA ALA A 206 3.37 0.33 11.18
C ALA A 206 2.18 -0.54 10.75
N LEU A 207 1.09 -0.47 11.49
CA LEU A 207 -0.18 -1.12 11.18
C LEU A 207 -1.25 -0.05 11.09
N HIS A 208 -1.63 0.32 9.87
CA HIS A 208 -2.58 1.40 9.59
C HIS A 208 -3.29 1.18 8.26
N ASP A 209 -4.41 1.84 8.09
CA ASP A 209 -5.26 1.84 6.90
C ASP A 209 -5.35 3.26 6.27
N VAL A 210 -4.30 4.05 6.39
CA VAL A 210 -4.21 5.38 5.75
C VAL A 210 -3.44 5.25 4.45
N ARG A 211 -4.15 5.39 3.33
CA ARG A 211 -3.60 5.30 1.98
C ARG A 211 -2.87 6.56 1.61
N MET A 212 -1.70 6.40 1.03
CA MET A 212 -1.04 7.47 0.35
C MET A 212 -1.85 7.97 -0.84
N THR A 213 -1.95 9.28 -0.99
CA THR A 213 -2.62 9.96 -2.09
C THR A 213 -1.59 10.67 -3.00
N VAL A 214 -2.00 11.09 -4.19
CA VAL A 214 -1.07 11.63 -5.19
C VAL A 214 -0.37 12.91 -4.73
N TRP A 215 -1.08 13.79 -4.04
CA TRP A 215 -0.53 15.08 -3.55
C TRP A 215 -0.31 15.12 -2.04
N GLY A 216 -0.62 14.01 -1.35
CA GLY A 216 -0.45 13.88 0.09
C GLY A 216 0.99 13.76 0.53
N HIS A 217 1.21 13.96 1.82
CA HIS A 217 2.46 13.65 2.51
C HIS A 217 2.17 13.04 3.87
N PHE A 218 3.16 12.35 4.40
CA PHE A 218 3.12 11.81 5.77
C PHE A 218 4.16 12.50 6.65
N PRO A 219 3.87 12.70 7.94
CA PRO A 219 4.85 13.15 8.90
C PRO A 219 5.91 12.07 9.15
N LEU A 220 7.10 12.50 9.51
CA LEU A 220 8.14 11.63 10.05
C LEU A 220 8.23 11.85 11.57
N PRO A 221 8.58 10.81 12.35
CA PRO A 221 8.96 10.98 13.74
C PRO A 221 10.16 11.93 13.85
N GLN A 222 10.49 12.35 15.07
CA GLN A 222 11.69 13.17 15.29
C GLN A 222 12.93 12.51 14.66
N LEU A 223 13.62 13.28 13.81
CA LEU A 223 14.84 12.85 13.12
C LEU A 223 16.08 13.15 13.97
N SER A 224 17.12 12.34 13.81
CA SER A 224 18.41 12.58 14.47
C SER A 224 19.06 13.89 13.98
N ALA A 225 19.92 14.48 14.79
CA ALA A 225 20.67 15.68 14.43
C ALA A 225 21.59 15.47 13.20
N SER A 226 21.98 14.23 12.92
CA SER A 226 22.79 13.88 11.75
C SER A 226 21.94 13.78 10.46
N VAL A 227 20.64 13.58 10.57
CA VAL A 227 19.72 13.40 9.43
C VAL A 227 18.88 14.65 9.15
N SER A 228 18.40 15.34 10.18
CA SER A 228 17.51 16.49 10.05
C SER A 228 18.00 17.64 9.14
N PRO A 229 19.32 17.86 8.91
CA PRO A 229 19.77 18.84 7.92
C PRO A 229 19.53 18.42 6.46
N TYR A 230 19.28 17.13 6.20
CA TYR A 230 19.19 16.55 4.85
C TYR A 230 17.82 15.97 4.52
N GLN A 231 16.99 15.71 5.55
CA GLN A 231 15.66 15.13 5.41
C GLN A 231 14.60 16.06 6.00
N ALA A 232 13.60 16.44 5.20
CA ALA A 232 12.44 17.17 5.67
C ALA A 232 11.67 16.34 6.74
N PRO A 233 10.96 16.99 7.70
CA PRO A 233 10.17 16.28 8.72
C PRO A 233 8.89 15.62 8.16
N ILE A 234 8.77 15.56 6.85
CA ILE A 234 7.70 14.92 6.10
C ILE A 234 8.29 14.10 4.96
N THR A 235 7.49 13.20 4.41
CA THR A 235 7.78 12.51 3.14
C THR A 235 6.58 12.55 2.22
N ASN A 236 6.85 12.68 0.92
CA ASN A 236 5.86 12.60 -0.17
C ASN A 236 6.10 11.29 -0.94
N PRO A 237 5.54 10.16 -0.51
CA PRO A 237 5.88 8.87 -1.09
C PRO A 237 5.67 8.78 -2.61
N PHE A 238 4.65 9.45 -3.17
CA PHE A 238 4.35 9.44 -4.61
C PHE A 238 5.13 10.48 -5.42
N TRP A 239 6.28 10.98 -4.98
CA TRP A 239 7.05 11.94 -5.75
C TRP A 239 8.04 11.27 -6.71
N GLU A 240 8.20 11.88 -7.89
CA GLU A 240 9.27 11.63 -8.87
C GLU A 240 10.37 12.66 -8.67
N ARG A 241 11.60 12.22 -8.48
CA ARG A 241 12.73 13.10 -8.15
C ARG A 241 13.92 12.97 -9.08
N ASP A 242 14.16 11.80 -9.63
CA ASP A 242 15.39 11.52 -10.37
C ASP A 242 15.17 11.22 -11.86
N GLY A 243 13.94 11.08 -12.31
CA GLY A 243 13.57 10.76 -13.68
C GLY A 243 13.84 9.32 -14.08
N ARG A 244 14.30 8.45 -13.18
CA ARG A 244 14.58 7.04 -13.45
C ARG A 244 13.30 6.23 -13.45
N ALA A 245 13.29 5.18 -14.26
CA ALA A 245 12.19 4.24 -14.29
C ALA A 245 12.52 3.01 -13.44
N GLY A 246 11.62 2.69 -12.52
CA GLY A 246 11.59 1.43 -11.80
C GLY A 246 10.86 0.35 -12.59
N TYR A 247 10.87 -0.87 -12.06
CA TYR A 247 10.14 -2.01 -12.61
C TYR A 247 9.64 -2.93 -11.51
N TYR A 248 8.58 -3.66 -11.84
CA TYR A 248 8.19 -4.83 -11.06
C TYR A 248 7.78 -5.99 -11.97
N ALA A 249 7.83 -7.18 -11.41
CA ALA A 249 7.35 -8.40 -12.05
C ALA A 249 6.65 -9.29 -11.02
N ARG A 250 5.60 -9.99 -11.46
CA ARG A 250 4.85 -10.94 -10.63
C ARG A 250 4.53 -12.19 -11.44
N ILE A 251 4.65 -13.35 -10.80
CA ILE A 251 4.13 -14.60 -11.28
C ILE A 251 3.06 -15.10 -10.32
N ASP A 252 1.92 -15.51 -10.86
CA ASP A 252 0.80 -16.07 -10.12
C ASP A 252 0.53 -17.49 -10.63
N TRP A 253 0.32 -18.40 -9.71
CA TRP A 253 -0.11 -19.76 -10.01
C TRP A 253 -1.33 -20.13 -9.17
N GLN A 254 -2.47 -20.28 -9.86
CA GLN A 254 -3.68 -20.89 -9.33
C GLN A 254 -3.56 -22.40 -9.56
N THR A 255 -3.34 -23.16 -8.51
CA THR A 255 -3.17 -24.62 -8.60
C THR A 255 -4.48 -25.33 -8.95
N PRO A 256 -4.47 -26.59 -9.33
CA PRO A 256 -5.70 -27.40 -9.50
C PRO A 256 -6.53 -27.55 -8.22
N GLY A 257 -5.89 -27.32 -7.07
CA GLY A 257 -6.52 -27.38 -5.74
C GLY A 257 -6.98 -26.01 -5.24
N PRO A 258 -7.29 -25.94 -3.93
CA PRO A 258 -7.82 -24.72 -3.31
C PRO A 258 -6.74 -23.68 -3.00
N VAL A 259 -5.55 -23.80 -3.54
CA VAL A 259 -4.37 -22.97 -3.23
C VAL A 259 -3.98 -22.11 -4.43
N SER A 260 -3.70 -20.84 -4.18
CA SER A 260 -2.99 -19.96 -5.10
C SER A 260 -1.72 -19.44 -4.45
N VAL A 261 -0.66 -19.27 -5.25
CA VAL A 261 0.63 -18.73 -4.79
C VAL A 261 1.11 -17.68 -5.77
N ASN A 262 1.88 -16.73 -5.27
CA ASN A 262 2.53 -15.73 -6.11
C ASN A 262 3.92 -15.38 -5.60
N LEU A 263 4.73 -14.86 -6.52
CA LEU A 263 6.02 -14.27 -6.22
C LEU A 263 6.13 -12.95 -6.96
N PHE A 264 6.52 -11.90 -6.24
CA PHE A 264 6.63 -10.53 -6.73
C PHE A 264 8.02 -9.97 -6.49
N ARG A 265 8.53 -9.20 -7.45
CA ARG A 265 9.80 -8.47 -7.37
C ARG A 265 9.57 -7.00 -7.71
N TYR A 266 10.16 -6.09 -6.92
CA TYR A 266 10.13 -4.65 -7.09
C TYR A 266 11.54 -4.05 -7.00
N ASP A 267 11.84 -3.04 -7.85
CA ASP A 267 13.03 -2.18 -7.75
C ASP A 267 12.69 -0.81 -8.37
N ASN A 268 12.64 0.26 -7.57
CA ASN A 268 12.37 1.61 -8.08
C ASN A 268 13.61 2.23 -8.75
N ARG A 269 14.80 1.67 -8.58
CA ARG A 269 16.07 2.14 -9.14
C ARG A 269 16.44 3.58 -8.76
N GLY A 270 15.91 4.10 -7.65
CA GLY A 270 16.08 5.47 -7.20
C GLY A 270 17.55 5.94 -7.15
N ASP A 271 17.79 7.21 -7.50
CA ASP A 271 19.09 7.86 -7.38
C ASP A 271 19.33 8.28 -5.93
N ARG A 272 20.11 7.52 -5.22
CA ARG A 272 20.42 7.70 -3.79
C ARG A 272 21.11 9.01 -3.40
N VAL A 273 21.52 9.84 -4.37
CA VAL A 273 22.43 10.98 -4.13
C VAL A 273 21.76 12.32 -4.40
N SER A 274 20.90 12.42 -5.40
CA SER A 274 20.21 13.67 -5.76
C SER A 274 19.25 14.08 -4.65
N THR A 275 19.38 15.31 -4.15
CA THR A 275 18.48 15.85 -3.12
C THR A 275 17.71 17.05 -3.66
N TYR A 276 16.39 17.06 -3.45
CA TYR A 276 15.53 18.19 -3.78
C TYR A 276 14.51 18.41 -2.65
N GLN A 277 14.38 19.66 -2.19
CA GLN A 277 13.50 20.04 -1.07
C GLN A 277 13.71 19.17 0.19
N MET A 278 14.97 18.89 0.52
CA MET A 278 15.39 18.04 1.64
C MET A 278 14.78 16.62 1.59
N GLN A 279 14.55 16.09 0.42
CA GLN A 279 14.16 14.70 0.20
C GLN A 279 15.04 14.11 -0.90
N THR A 280 15.63 12.97 -0.62
CA THR A 280 16.50 12.22 -1.53
C THR A 280 15.79 10.93 -1.96
N PRO A 281 15.80 10.58 -3.25
CA PRO A 281 15.28 9.29 -3.69
C PRO A 281 15.97 8.14 -2.96
N TRP A 282 15.16 7.18 -2.55
CA TRP A 282 15.62 5.94 -1.94
C TRP A 282 15.69 4.86 -3.00
N ARG A 283 16.78 4.12 -3.08
CA ARG A 283 16.80 2.90 -3.87
C ARG A 283 16.18 1.77 -3.07
N THR A 284 14.91 1.54 -3.29
CA THR A 284 14.11 0.52 -2.61
C THR A 284 13.87 -0.68 -3.52
N ARG A 285 14.18 -1.88 -3.02
CA ARG A 285 14.00 -3.14 -3.73
C ARG A 285 13.58 -4.23 -2.78
N PHE A 286 12.61 -5.04 -3.20
CA PHE A 286 12.12 -6.14 -2.36
C PHE A 286 11.56 -7.29 -3.17
N TRP A 287 11.42 -8.42 -2.51
CA TRP A 287 10.62 -9.56 -2.91
C TRP A 287 9.41 -9.69 -2.01
N ASN A 288 8.32 -10.21 -2.55
CA ASN A 288 7.15 -10.63 -1.78
C ASN A 288 6.66 -11.98 -2.30
N ALA A 289 6.47 -12.93 -1.41
CA ALA A 289 5.82 -14.19 -1.71
C ALA A 289 4.48 -14.26 -0.99
N GLY A 290 3.42 -14.58 -1.71
CA GLY A 290 2.05 -14.68 -1.21
C GLY A 290 1.45 -16.05 -1.44
N ALA A 291 0.55 -16.45 -0.55
CA ALA A 291 -0.26 -17.65 -0.69
C ALA A 291 -1.67 -17.42 -0.15
N MET A 292 -2.66 -17.96 -0.83
CA MET A 292 -4.04 -18.02 -0.38
C MET A 292 -4.56 -19.46 -0.50
N ALA A 293 -5.29 -19.95 0.50
CA ALA A 293 -5.86 -21.28 0.51
C ALA A 293 -7.30 -21.26 1.02
N ALA A 294 -8.22 -21.88 0.29
CA ALA A 294 -9.55 -22.21 0.79
C ALA A 294 -9.49 -23.50 1.61
N LEU A 295 -9.61 -23.38 2.94
CA LEU A 295 -9.58 -24.49 3.89
C LEU A 295 -11.00 -25.01 4.15
N GLY A 296 -11.60 -25.61 3.11
CA GLY A 296 -12.99 -26.03 3.09
C GLY A 296 -13.94 -24.88 2.66
N ALA A 297 -15.26 -25.07 2.87
CA ALA A 297 -16.29 -24.18 2.30
C ALA A 297 -16.38 -22.79 2.95
N ARG A 298 -15.84 -22.60 4.16
CA ARG A 298 -16.08 -21.39 4.96
C ARG A 298 -14.82 -20.77 5.56
N THR A 299 -13.64 -21.30 5.26
CA THR A 299 -12.39 -20.81 5.86
C THR A 299 -11.39 -20.50 4.77
N VAL A 300 -10.79 -19.33 4.83
CA VAL A 300 -9.72 -18.88 3.94
C VAL A 300 -8.49 -18.54 4.78
N ALA A 301 -7.34 -19.04 4.33
CA ALA A 301 -6.03 -18.64 4.85
C ALA A 301 -5.35 -17.74 3.84
N LYS A 302 -4.69 -16.67 4.31
CA LYS A 302 -3.82 -15.80 3.53
C LYS A 302 -2.48 -15.64 4.24
N ALA A 303 -1.39 -15.66 3.51
CA ALA A 303 -0.06 -15.41 4.07
C ALA A 303 0.80 -14.65 3.06
N GLN A 304 1.63 -13.74 3.56
CA GLN A 304 2.68 -13.10 2.77
C GLN A 304 3.96 -13.03 3.58
N VAL A 305 5.08 -13.09 2.87
CA VAL A 305 6.43 -12.81 3.38
C VAL A 305 7.07 -11.81 2.44
N LEU A 306 7.56 -10.70 3.00
CA LEU A 306 8.21 -9.63 2.27
C LEU A 306 9.62 -9.42 2.86
N TRP A 307 10.63 -9.25 1.99
CA TRP A 307 11.99 -8.92 2.39
C TRP A 307 12.67 -8.07 1.33
N GLY A 308 13.50 -7.15 1.78
CA GLY A 308 14.16 -6.21 0.88
C GLY A 308 15.19 -5.33 1.56
N ASN A 309 15.60 -4.32 0.80
CA ASN A 309 16.62 -3.37 1.21
C ASN A 309 16.26 -1.99 0.64
N THR A 310 16.58 -0.94 1.40
CA THR A 310 16.44 0.46 0.97
C THR A 310 17.68 1.25 1.33
N LEU A 311 18.14 2.09 0.40
CA LEU A 311 19.42 2.79 0.45
C LEU A 311 19.25 4.27 0.14
N VAL A 312 19.93 5.14 0.90
CA VAL A 312 20.12 6.56 0.55
C VAL A 312 21.54 7.03 0.85
N GLY A 313 22.03 7.94 0.05
CA GLY A 313 23.38 8.51 0.14
C GLY A 313 24.43 7.82 -0.75
N PRO A 314 25.59 8.45 -0.93
CA PRO A 314 26.67 7.93 -1.77
C PRO A 314 27.38 6.73 -1.11
N ASP A 315 28.07 5.95 -1.94
CA ASP A 315 29.04 4.99 -1.42
C ASP A 315 30.26 5.73 -0.85
N THR A 316 30.63 5.41 0.38
CA THR A 316 31.78 5.99 1.05
C THR A 316 32.72 4.87 1.55
N PRO A 317 34.02 5.20 1.90
CA PRO A 317 34.90 4.20 2.52
C PRO A 317 34.34 3.60 3.82
N TYR A 318 33.38 4.24 4.47
CA TYR A 318 32.77 3.82 5.72
C TYR A 318 31.44 3.06 5.52
N GLY A 319 30.94 2.97 4.29
CA GLY A 319 29.63 2.41 3.93
C GLY A 319 28.69 3.43 3.32
N ILE A 320 27.40 3.12 3.35
CA ILE A 320 26.32 3.99 2.86
C ILE A 320 25.70 4.71 4.06
N PRO A 321 25.34 6.02 3.95
CA PRO A 321 24.74 6.78 5.04
C PRO A 321 23.47 6.18 5.61
N ALA A 322 22.56 5.68 4.77
CA ALA A 322 21.45 4.85 5.20
C ALA A 322 21.39 3.57 4.32
N ASP A 323 21.56 2.44 4.97
CA ASP A 323 21.52 1.09 4.39
C ASP A 323 20.68 0.21 5.32
N VAL A 324 19.46 -0.07 4.91
CA VAL A 324 18.44 -0.67 5.77
C VAL A 324 17.84 -1.89 5.11
N ASP A 325 18.07 -3.06 5.70
CA ASP A 325 17.38 -4.29 5.36
C ASP A 325 16.07 -4.38 6.14
N PHE A 326 15.02 -4.87 5.49
CA PHE A 326 13.71 -5.02 6.12
C PHE A 326 13.05 -6.33 5.75
N ALA A 327 12.25 -6.86 6.67
CA ALA A 327 11.40 -8.02 6.43
C ALA A 327 10.13 -7.96 7.27
N ALA A 328 9.04 -8.51 6.72
CA ALA A 328 7.80 -8.72 7.44
C ALA A 328 7.06 -9.94 6.90
N ALA A 329 6.21 -10.54 7.73
CA ALA A 329 5.37 -11.64 7.34
C ALA A 329 4.06 -11.60 8.12
N TYR A 330 3.00 -12.16 7.55
CA TYR A 330 1.77 -12.40 8.29
C TYR A 330 1.12 -13.73 7.87
N LEU A 331 0.29 -14.24 8.79
CA LEU A 331 -0.67 -15.32 8.56
C LEU A 331 -2.04 -14.85 9.03
N LEU A 332 -3.04 -14.91 8.15
CA LEU A 332 -4.42 -14.52 8.39
C LEU A 332 -5.33 -15.73 8.12
N LEU A 333 -6.26 -15.98 9.05
CA LEU A 333 -7.31 -16.98 8.93
C LEU A 333 -8.66 -16.29 9.07
N SER A 334 -9.50 -16.36 8.04
CA SER A 334 -10.88 -15.86 8.05
C SER A 334 -11.85 -17.03 7.98
N ARG A 335 -12.89 -17.00 8.80
CA ARG A 335 -13.96 -18.00 8.81
C ARG A 335 -15.34 -17.38 8.89
N GLU A 336 -16.23 -17.80 8.01
CA GLU A 336 -17.66 -17.47 8.11
C GLU A 336 -18.28 -18.14 9.34
N LEU A 337 -18.89 -17.36 10.21
CA LEU A 337 -19.49 -17.80 11.47
C LEU A 337 -20.63 -16.87 11.87
N GLY A 338 -21.81 -17.44 12.20
CA GLY A 338 -22.93 -16.68 12.77
C GLY A 338 -23.49 -15.57 11.86
N GLY A 339 -23.47 -15.77 10.54
CA GLY A 339 -23.93 -14.76 9.56
C GLY A 339 -22.91 -13.66 9.27
N GLY A 340 -21.76 -13.69 9.90
CA GLY A 340 -20.62 -12.79 9.67
C GLY A 340 -19.33 -13.55 9.41
N LYS A 341 -18.20 -12.87 9.55
CA LYS A 341 -16.85 -13.39 9.34
C LYS A 341 -15.96 -13.05 10.54
N VAL A 342 -15.37 -14.06 11.17
CA VAL A 342 -14.30 -13.90 12.17
C VAL A 342 -12.97 -14.03 11.47
N THR A 343 -12.04 -13.13 11.76
CA THR A 343 -10.69 -13.12 11.22
C THR A 343 -9.68 -13.01 12.35
N ALA A 344 -8.67 -13.89 12.35
CA ALA A 344 -7.52 -13.80 13.22
C ALA A 344 -6.25 -13.65 12.36
N ARG A 345 -5.32 -12.78 12.77
CA ARG A 345 -4.05 -12.55 12.09
C ARG A 345 -2.92 -12.42 13.09
N GLY A 346 -1.76 -12.99 12.76
CA GLY A 346 -0.49 -12.76 13.41
C GLY A 346 0.48 -12.13 12.42
N ASP A 347 1.19 -11.08 12.84
CA ASP A 347 2.19 -10.35 12.08
C ASP A 347 3.56 -10.46 12.76
N TRP A 348 4.61 -10.49 11.98
CA TRP A 348 5.99 -10.36 12.42
C TRP A 348 6.71 -9.37 11.50
N PHE A 349 7.60 -8.54 12.05
CA PHE A 349 8.36 -7.57 11.29
C PHE A 349 9.73 -7.27 11.91
N LYS A 350 10.68 -6.85 11.05
CA LYS A 350 12.04 -6.49 11.43
C LYS A 350 12.60 -5.44 10.47
N VAL A 351 13.43 -4.54 11.03
CA VAL A 351 14.34 -3.65 10.31
C VAL A 351 15.75 -3.89 10.86
N HIS A 352 16.72 -4.03 9.97
CA HIS A 352 18.13 -4.13 10.32
C HIS A 352 18.91 -2.99 9.66
N ASP A 353 19.48 -2.14 10.48
CA ASP A 353 20.23 -0.96 10.05
C ASP A 353 21.71 -1.30 9.93
N ASN A 354 22.23 -1.26 8.71
CA ASN A 354 23.64 -1.45 8.35
C ASN A 354 24.38 -0.12 8.17
N SER A 355 23.72 1.01 8.44
CA SER A 355 24.26 2.36 8.24
C SER A 355 25.47 2.60 9.15
N PHE A 356 26.44 3.39 8.67
CA PHE A 356 27.61 3.74 9.50
C PHE A 356 27.34 4.89 10.49
N VAL A 357 26.17 5.53 10.44
CA VAL A 357 25.82 6.67 11.30
C VAL A 357 25.26 6.17 12.62
N ALA A 358 26.12 5.95 13.60
CA ALA A 358 25.75 5.36 14.90
C ALA A 358 24.66 6.13 15.68
N SER A 359 24.51 7.45 15.43
CA SER A 359 23.49 8.29 16.05
C SER A 359 22.10 8.14 15.42
N ASP A 360 21.99 7.43 14.30
CA ASP A 360 20.75 7.18 13.56
C ASP A 360 20.50 5.66 13.51
N ASN A 361 20.15 5.08 14.64
CA ASN A 361 19.91 3.65 14.76
C ASN A 361 18.44 3.31 14.45
N ASN A 362 18.20 2.81 13.25
CA ASN A 362 16.88 2.45 12.73
C ASN A 362 16.52 0.97 12.94
N ASN A 363 17.29 0.21 13.71
CA ASN A 363 16.96 -1.18 14.04
C ASN A 363 15.56 -1.28 14.67
N GLU A 364 14.84 -2.30 14.30
CA GLU A 364 13.51 -2.61 14.83
C GLU A 364 13.21 -4.10 14.76
N HIS A 365 12.45 -4.61 15.71
CA HIS A 365 11.75 -5.88 15.60
C HIS A 365 10.45 -5.83 16.39
N GLY A 366 9.46 -6.60 15.94
CA GLY A 366 8.18 -6.66 16.61
C GLY A 366 7.25 -7.72 16.03
N TRP A 367 6.09 -7.80 16.68
CA TRP A 367 4.99 -8.66 16.27
C TRP A 367 3.65 -7.99 16.59
N ALA A 368 2.60 -8.43 15.91
CA ALA A 368 1.24 -8.00 16.24
C ALA A 368 0.25 -9.15 16.12
N THR A 369 -0.88 -9.01 16.80
CA THR A 369 -2.05 -9.88 16.65
C THR A 369 -3.30 -9.07 16.42
N THR A 370 -4.16 -9.55 15.54
CA THR A 370 -5.44 -8.93 15.21
C THR A 370 -6.55 -9.96 15.30
N LEU A 371 -7.65 -9.60 15.94
CA LEU A 371 -8.91 -10.35 15.94
C LEU A 371 -10.01 -9.42 15.48
N ALA A 372 -10.71 -9.78 14.41
CA ALA A 372 -11.81 -8.98 13.87
C ALA A 372 -13.07 -9.82 13.66
N TYR A 373 -14.22 -9.17 13.83
CA TYR A 373 -15.52 -9.72 13.44
C TYR A 373 -16.23 -8.72 12.54
N LYS A 374 -16.54 -9.16 11.32
CA LYS A 374 -17.29 -8.40 10.33
C LYS A 374 -18.69 -9.01 10.18
N HIS A 375 -19.72 -8.18 10.32
CA HIS A 375 -21.10 -8.58 10.17
C HIS A 375 -21.81 -7.70 9.12
N PRO A 376 -22.36 -8.27 8.02
CA PRO A 376 -23.20 -7.53 7.10
C PRO A 376 -24.52 -7.20 7.77
N LEU A 377 -24.82 -5.91 7.93
CA LEU A 377 -26.10 -5.42 8.46
C LEU A 377 -27.16 -5.36 7.37
N THR A 378 -26.76 -4.90 6.18
CA THR A 378 -27.56 -4.82 4.97
C THR A 378 -26.68 -5.10 3.75
N HIS A 379 -27.23 -5.04 2.54
CA HIS A 379 -26.45 -5.17 1.30
C HIS A 379 -25.49 -3.98 1.05
N PHE A 380 -25.66 -2.86 1.75
CA PHE A 380 -24.83 -1.67 1.64
C PHE A 380 -24.12 -1.26 2.95
N ALA A 381 -24.24 -2.05 4.02
CA ALA A 381 -23.69 -1.69 5.33
C ALA A 381 -23.08 -2.89 6.05
N ASP A 382 -21.81 -2.77 6.42
CA ASP A 382 -21.07 -3.71 7.25
C ASP A 382 -20.71 -3.08 8.60
N ALA A 383 -20.93 -3.82 9.69
CA ALA A 383 -20.36 -3.50 11.00
C ALA A 383 -19.11 -4.35 11.22
N ILE A 384 -18.02 -3.73 11.68
CA ILE A 384 -16.76 -4.42 11.94
C ILE A 384 -16.29 -4.01 13.35
N VAL A 385 -15.84 -5.00 14.13
CA VAL A 385 -15.16 -4.78 15.42
C VAL A 385 -13.79 -5.42 15.30
N GLU A 386 -12.74 -4.72 15.72
CA GLU A 386 -11.36 -5.20 15.66
C GLU A 386 -10.62 -4.90 16.95
N LEU A 387 -9.93 -5.90 17.48
CA LEU A 387 -8.93 -5.78 18.53
C LEU A 387 -7.56 -6.04 17.91
N LEU A 388 -6.66 -5.06 18.05
CA LEU A 388 -5.29 -5.11 17.56
C LEU A 388 -4.32 -4.84 18.70
N HIS A 389 -3.32 -5.70 18.83
CA HIS A 389 -2.22 -5.55 19.77
C HIS A 389 -0.89 -5.65 19.03
N VAL A 390 0.05 -4.75 19.33
CA VAL A 390 1.39 -4.72 18.76
C VAL A 390 2.44 -4.52 19.85
N GLU A 391 3.52 -5.28 19.76
CA GLU A 391 4.74 -5.09 20.56
C GLU A 391 5.93 -4.87 19.63
N SER A 392 6.79 -3.90 19.96
CA SER A 392 7.99 -3.62 19.17
C SER A 392 9.11 -3.03 20.00
N ASN A 393 10.33 -3.39 19.66
CA ASN A 393 11.55 -2.79 20.17
C ASN A 393 12.21 -1.94 19.07
N ARG A 394 12.47 -0.67 19.36
CA ARG A 394 13.11 0.29 18.45
C ARG A 394 14.02 1.23 19.24
N PRO A 395 15.37 1.07 19.13
CA PRO A 395 16.35 1.91 19.86
C PRO A 395 16.20 3.42 19.61
N ALA A 396 15.79 3.84 18.40
CA ALA A 396 15.55 5.26 18.08
C ALA A 396 14.56 5.96 19.04
N ARG A 397 13.64 5.25 19.66
CA ARG A 397 12.73 5.79 20.67
C ARG A 397 13.48 6.36 21.90
N VAL A 398 14.55 5.71 22.30
CA VAL A 398 15.36 6.17 23.45
C VAL A 398 16.15 7.44 23.09
N THR A 399 16.79 7.44 21.92
CA THR A 399 17.69 8.51 21.51
C THR A 399 16.96 9.74 20.98
N LEU A 400 15.82 9.57 20.35
CA LEU A 400 15.06 10.65 19.72
C LEU A 400 13.78 11.02 20.49
N GLY A 401 13.07 10.05 21.05
CA GLY A 401 11.80 10.26 21.73
C GLY A 401 11.91 10.37 23.26
N ALA A 402 13.07 10.05 23.85
CA ALA A 402 13.29 9.94 25.30
C ALA A 402 12.26 8.99 26.00
N ILE A 403 11.83 7.95 25.28
CA ILE A 403 10.92 6.91 25.76
C ILE A 403 11.57 5.52 25.68
N ALA A 404 10.97 4.52 26.31
CA ALA A 404 11.52 3.17 26.30
C ALA A 404 11.60 2.59 24.86
N ALA A 405 12.67 1.84 24.55
CA ALA A 405 12.82 1.17 23.26
C ALA A 405 11.69 0.14 23.03
N GLU A 406 11.34 -0.61 24.06
CA GLU A 406 10.22 -1.55 24.04
C GLU A 406 8.93 -0.81 24.32
N GLN A 407 7.97 -0.97 23.41
CA GLN A 407 6.65 -0.38 23.49
C GLN A 407 5.61 -1.42 23.09
N ASN A 408 4.46 -1.35 23.73
CA ASN A 408 3.27 -2.07 23.30
C ASN A 408 2.11 -1.09 23.13
N GLN A 409 1.22 -1.41 22.20
CA GLN A 409 -0.01 -0.67 21.98
C GLN A 409 -1.16 -1.65 21.79
N THR A 410 -2.31 -1.33 22.37
CA THR A 410 -3.55 -2.07 22.15
C THR A 410 -4.62 -1.11 21.69
N GLN A 411 -5.33 -1.49 20.62
CA GLN A 411 -6.40 -0.72 20.03
C GLN A 411 -7.64 -1.59 19.89
N LEU A 412 -8.77 -1.11 20.41
CA LEU A 412 -10.10 -1.61 20.09
C LEU A 412 -10.76 -0.59 19.15
N GLN A 413 -11.24 -1.05 18.01
CA GLN A 413 -11.95 -0.17 17.08
C GLN A 413 -13.22 -0.82 16.52
N THR A 414 -14.18 0.03 16.19
CA THR A 414 -15.42 -0.33 15.50
C THR A 414 -15.56 0.51 14.26
N SER A 415 -16.03 -0.11 13.17
CA SER A 415 -16.30 0.56 11.91
C SER A 415 -17.73 0.23 11.47
N LEU A 416 -18.47 1.26 11.08
CA LEU A 416 -19.67 1.11 10.26
C LEU A 416 -19.29 1.55 8.84
N ARG A 417 -19.11 0.56 7.96
CA ARG A 417 -18.74 0.78 6.58
C ARG A 417 -19.99 0.76 5.70
N LEU A 418 -20.26 1.88 5.05
CA LEU A 418 -21.37 2.07 4.12
C LEU A 418 -20.85 2.06 2.69
N GLY A 419 -21.48 1.28 1.79
CA GLY A 419 -21.11 1.20 0.37
C GLY A 419 -22.31 1.36 -0.54
N PHE A 420 -22.11 1.83 -1.77
CA PHE A 420 -23.14 1.93 -2.81
C PHE A 420 -22.58 1.62 -4.19
#